data_7e0ea5aaf4228dcf32491794f303b7c7
#
_entry.id   7e0ea5aaf4228dcf32491794f303b7c7
#
_cell.length_a   1.000
_cell.length_b   1.000
_cell.length_c   1.000
_cell.angle_alpha   90.00
_cell.angle_beta   90.00
_cell.angle_gamma   90.00
#
_symmetry.space_group_name_H-M   'P 1'
#
loop_
_entity.id
_entity.type
_entity.pdbx_description
1 polymer ?
#
loop_
_entity_poly.entity_id
_entity_poly.type
_entity_poly.pdbx_seq_one_letter_code
_entity_poly.pdbx_strand_id
1 'polypeptide(L)' 'MMSPIEIVLVAIMIGKNNFTGEIELQYQSVNRYKSISTCNAEKTRLQRKPEKGIAYLCLKVDPV' A
#
# COMPACT_ATOMS: atom_id res chain seq x y z
N MET A 1 -8.81 4.08 27.51
CA MET A 1 -7.62 4.39 26.71
C MET A 1 -7.91 4.04 25.24
N MET A 2 -7.84 5.02 24.37
CA MET A 2 -8.12 4.76 22.96
C MET A 2 -6.90 4.14 22.30
N SER A 3 -7.14 3.04 21.60
CA SER A 3 -6.10 2.43 20.79
C SER A 3 -5.71 3.35 19.64
N PRO A 4 -4.43 3.52 19.35
CA PRO A 4 -4.02 4.39 18.26
C PRO A 4 -4.45 3.80 16.93
N ILE A 5 -4.97 4.68 16.07
CA ILE A 5 -5.29 4.31 14.70
C ILE A 5 -3.97 4.18 13.94
N GLU A 6 -3.80 3.08 13.25
CA GLU A 6 -2.63 2.87 12.41
C GLU A 6 -3.02 3.02 10.95
N ILE A 7 -2.17 3.71 10.21
CA ILE A 7 -2.29 3.83 8.76
C ILE A 7 -1.17 2.99 8.16
N VAL A 8 -1.54 2.05 7.32
CA VAL A 8 -0.58 1.16 6.67
C VAL A 8 -0.46 1.55 5.20
N LEU A 9 0.75 1.81 4.76
CA LEU A 9 1.04 2.04 3.36
C LEU A 9 1.27 0.69 2.69
N VAL A 10 0.44 0.38 1.71
CA VAL A 10 0.48 -0.92 1.02
C VAL A 10 0.87 -0.70 -0.42
N ALA A 11 1.83 -1.48 -0.88
CA ALA A 11 2.16 -1.56 -2.29
C ALA A 11 1.38 -2.70 -2.93
N ILE A 12 0.73 -2.40 -4.03
CA ILE A 12 -0.05 -3.37 -4.79
C ILE A 12 0.69 -3.64 -6.09
N MET A 13 1.15 -4.87 -6.25
CA MET A 13 1.87 -5.30 -7.45
C MET A 13 0.97 -6.15 -8.31
N ILE A 14 0.98 -5.85 -9.61
CA ILE A 14 0.19 -6.58 -10.60
C ILE A 14 1.13 -7.53 -11.31
N GLY A 15 0.89 -8.84 -11.16
CA GLY A 15 1.63 -9.88 -11.85
C GLY A 15 0.74 -10.63 -12.81
N LYS A 16 1.33 -11.27 -13.79
CA LYS A 16 0.61 -12.12 -14.72
C LYS A 16 1.16 -13.55 -14.61
N ASN A 17 0.25 -14.50 -14.40
CA ASN A 17 0.63 -15.89 -14.40
C ASN A 17 0.84 -16.38 -15.84
N ASN A 18 2.06 -16.80 -16.16
CA ASN A 18 2.40 -17.21 -17.52
C ASN A 18 1.75 -18.53 -17.94
N PHE A 19 1.32 -19.33 -16.97
CA PHE A 19 0.69 -20.62 -17.26
C PHE A 19 -0.81 -20.51 -17.53
N THR A 20 -1.49 -19.66 -16.78
CA THR A 20 -2.95 -19.50 -16.89
C THR A 20 -3.36 -18.22 -17.62
N GLY A 21 -2.45 -17.26 -17.74
CA GLY A 21 -2.76 -15.95 -18.28
C GLY A 21 -3.54 -15.06 -17.32
N GLU A 22 -3.80 -15.53 -16.11
CA GLU A 22 -4.55 -14.76 -15.12
C GLU A 22 -3.71 -13.66 -14.51
N ILE A 23 -4.37 -12.56 -14.18
CA ILE A 23 -3.75 -11.44 -13.48
C ILE A 23 -3.82 -11.73 -11.99
N GLU A 24 -2.66 -11.66 -11.33
CA GLU A 24 -2.56 -11.84 -9.89
C GLU A 24 -2.16 -10.53 -9.24
N LEU A 25 -2.83 -10.19 -8.14
CA LEU A 25 -2.50 -9.02 -7.34
C LEU A 25 -1.77 -9.47 -6.08
N GLN A 26 -0.62 -8.84 -5.83
CA GLN A 26 0.15 -9.08 -4.61
C GLN A 26 0.18 -7.81 -3.78
N TYR A 27 -0.02 -7.95 -2.49
CA TYR A 27 -0.04 -6.84 -1.55
C TYR A 27 1.14 -6.98 -0.61
N GLN A 28 1.83 -5.87 -0.39
CA GLN A 28 2.95 -5.84 0.52
C GLN A 28 2.87 -4.57 1.36
N SER A 29 2.93 -4.71 2.69
CA SER A 29 3.00 -3.52 3.54
C SER A 29 4.39 -2.92 3.46
N VAL A 30 4.42 -1.62 3.17
CA VAL A 30 5.68 -0.88 3.02
C VAL A 30 6.10 -0.28 4.36
N ASN A 31 5.17 0.38 5.04
CA ASN A 31 5.46 1.03 6.30
C ASN A 31 4.15 1.33 7.03
N ARG A 32 4.27 1.72 8.30
CA ARG A 32 3.14 2.10 9.14
C ARG A 32 3.31 3.53 9.62
N TYR A 33 2.21 4.26 9.68
CA TYR A 33 2.20 5.66 10.10
C TYR A 33 1.08 5.89 11.09
N LYS A 34 1.22 6.93 11.90
CA LYS A 34 0.19 7.29 12.87
C LYS A 34 -0.83 8.29 12.30
N SER A 35 -0.55 8.83 11.13
CA SER A 35 -1.34 9.88 10.52
C SER A 35 -1.53 9.62 9.04
N ILE A 36 -2.74 9.87 8.56
CA ILE A 36 -3.04 9.73 7.13
C ILE A 36 -2.27 10.74 6.29
N SER A 37 -1.99 11.92 6.83
CA SER A 37 -1.18 12.93 6.15
C SER A 37 0.21 12.42 5.83
N THR A 38 0.85 11.80 6.81
CA THR A 38 2.19 11.24 6.64
C THR A 38 2.20 10.13 5.60
N CYS A 39 1.20 9.25 5.68
CA CYS A 39 1.07 8.16 4.71
C CYS A 39 0.87 8.70 3.29
N ASN A 40 0.01 9.68 3.12
CA ASN A 40 -0.25 10.30 1.83
C ASN A 40 0.99 11.00 1.26
N ALA A 41 1.76 11.65 2.11
CA ALA A 41 3.01 12.30 1.71
C ALA A 41 4.00 11.27 1.17
N GLU A 42 4.18 10.17 1.88
CA GLU A 42 5.05 9.08 1.43
C GLU A 42 4.52 8.41 0.16
N LYS A 43 3.22 8.18 0.11
CA LYS A 43 2.58 7.63 -1.09
C LYS A 43 2.85 8.49 -2.32
N THR A 44 2.69 9.80 -2.18
CA THR A 44 2.93 10.75 -3.28
C THR A 44 4.40 10.72 -3.70
N ARG A 45 5.30 10.68 -2.73
CA ARG A 45 6.74 10.60 -3.01
C ARG A 45 7.10 9.35 -3.80
N LEU A 46 6.56 8.21 -3.40
CA LEU A 46 6.82 6.93 -4.06
C LEU A 46 6.20 6.87 -5.46
N GLN A 47 5.02 7.48 -5.63
CA GLN A 47 4.34 7.51 -6.92
C GLN A 47 5.02 8.41 -7.94
N ARG A 48 5.91 9.30 -7.51
CA ARG A 48 6.70 10.14 -8.43
C ARG A 48 7.69 9.34 -9.25
N LYS A 49 8.08 8.16 -8.77
CA LYS A 49 8.90 7.23 -9.53
C LYS A 49 7.98 6.16 -10.08
N PRO A 50 7.53 6.29 -11.33
CA PRO A 50 6.60 5.31 -11.89
C PRO A 50 7.33 4.00 -12.16
N GLU A 51 7.28 3.11 -11.20
CA GLU A 51 7.59 1.71 -11.48
C GLU A 51 6.32 1.09 -12.04
N LYS A 52 6.45 0.52 -13.22
CA LYS A 52 5.31 -0.07 -13.90
C LYS A 52 4.71 -1.21 -13.08
N GLY A 53 3.40 -1.17 -12.90
CA GLY A 53 2.68 -2.23 -12.24
C GLY A 53 2.64 -2.16 -10.73
N ILE A 54 3.08 -1.06 -10.13
CA ILE A 54 3.00 -0.87 -8.68
C ILE A 54 2.08 0.31 -8.36
N ALA A 55 1.07 0.06 -7.55
CA ALA A 55 0.19 1.09 -7.01
C ALA A 55 0.39 1.16 -5.49
N TYR A 56 0.15 2.31 -4.91
CA TYR A 56 0.26 2.50 -3.47
C TYR A 56 -1.08 2.93 -2.89
N LEU A 57 -1.38 2.44 -1.70
CA LEU A 57 -2.64 2.71 -1.03
C LEU A 57 -2.41 2.87 0.46
N CYS A 58 -3.03 3.89 1.06
CA CYS A 58 -3.04 4.07 2.49
C CYS A 58 -4.30 3.45 3.06
N LEU A 59 -4.14 2.46 3.91
CA LEU A 59 -5.25 1.77 4.56
C LEU A 59 -5.28 2.12 6.05
N LYS A 60 -6.45 2.45 6.52
CA LYS A 60 -6.69 2.68 7.94
C LYS A 60 -6.99 1.35 8.60
N VAL A 61 -6.18 0.98 9.59
CA VAL A 61 -6.37 -0.25 10.34
C VAL A 61 -6.78 0.11 11.76
N ASP A 62 -7.98 -0.30 12.12
CA ASP A 62 -8.45 -0.11 13.48
C ASP A 62 -7.99 -1.31 14.32
N PRO A 63 -7.28 -1.07 15.42
CA PRO A 63 -6.93 -2.16 16.33
C PRO A 63 -8.19 -2.71 17.00
N VAL A 64 -8.29 -3.99 17.01
CA VAL A 64 -9.42 -4.68 17.64
C VAL A 64 -9.26 -4.70 19.16
#